data_fca3b763fa3aad889aee8304bf4a5715
#
_entry.id   fca3b763fa3aad889aee8304bf4a5715
#
_cell.length_a   1.000
_cell.length_b   1.000
_cell.length_c   1.000
_cell.angle_alpha   90.00
_cell.angle_beta   90.00
_cell.angle_gamma   90.00
#
_symmetry.space_group_name_H-M   'P 1'
#
loop_
_entity.id
_entity.type
_entity.pdbx_description
1 polymer ?
#
loop_
_entity_poly.entity_id
_entity_poly.type
_entity_poly.pdbx_seq_one_letter_code
_entity_poly.pdbx_strand_id
1 'polypeptide(L)'
;MNANTLDQIRAAAGARDDRDDRMEQVRQLLVGDHQRDMDARMAALELRLQDLDGSMARKLDAISARIDALASQLDYDRRAAFSELSQGVLELSERLRAVSKGNAI
;
A
#
# COMPACT_ATOMS: atom_id res chain seq x y z
N MET A 1 20.35 64.53 37.34
CA MET A 1 19.42 63.43 37.17
C MET A 1 18.92 62.99 38.51
N ASN A 2 17.58 62.98 38.67
CA ASN A 2 16.95 62.54 39.90
C ASN A 2 17.01 61.04 40.06
N ALA A 3 17.14 60.55 41.29
CA ALA A 3 17.12 59.10 41.62
C ALA A 3 15.81 58.44 41.10
N ASN A 4 14.70 59.19 41.12
CA ASN A 4 13.41 58.68 40.59
C ASN A 4 13.44 58.44 39.09
N THR A 5 14.19 59.23 38.33
CA THR A 5 14.33 59.05 36.85
C THR A 5 15.13 57.78 36.53
N LEU A 6 16.19 57.54 37.30
CA LEU A 6 16.96 56.29 37.20
C LEU A 6 16.16 55.05 37.56
N ASP A 7 15.36 55.14 38.62
CA ASP A 7 14.47 54.04 39.00
C ASP A 7 13.37 53.76 37.98
N GLN A 8 12.84 54.82 37.37
CA GLN A 8 11.86 54.70 36.25
C GLN A 8 12.49 54.05 35.03
N ILE A 9 13.72 54.42 34.69
CA ILE A 9 14.43 53.83 33.54
C ILE A 9 14.74 52.32 33.85
N ARG A 10 15.18 51.99 35.04
CA ARG A 10 15.41 50.62 35.45
C ARG A 10 14.13 49.78 35.44
N ALA A 11 13.03 50.32 35.93
CA ALA A 11 11.72 49.66 35.90
C ALA A 11 11.23 49.45 34.49
N ALA A 12 11.41 50.43 33.57
CA ALA A 12 11.07 50.28 32.19
C ALA A 12 11.95 49.25 31.46
N ALA A 13 13.24 49.20 31.76
CA ALA A 13 14.13 48.17 31.20
C ALA A 13 13.79 46.77 31.71
N GLY A 14 13.47 46.60 32.98
CA GLY A 14 13.04 45.32 33.55
C GLY A 14 11.69 44.85 32.93
N ALA A 15 10.76 45.80 32.72
CA ALA A 15 9.48 45.42 32.09
C ALA A 15 9.66 45.02 30.62
N ARG A 16 10.64 45.62 29.90
CA ARG A 16 10.96 45.19 28.53
C ARG A 16 11.60 43.80 28.51
N ASP A 17 12.54 43.52 29.42
CA ASP A 17 13.16 42.20 29.53
C ASP A 17 12.13 41.14 29.87
N ASP A 18 11.19 41.42 30.76
CA ASP A 18 10.09 40.51 31.10
C ASP A 18 9.19 40.21 29.88
N ARG A 19 8.91 41.23 29.07
CA ARG A 19 8.14 41.07 27.83
C ARG A 19 8.87 40.24 26.80
N ASP A 20 10.15 40.50 26.62
CA ASP A 20 11.00 39.74 25.70
C ASP A 20 11.12 38.27 26.12
N ASP A 21 11.30 38.01 27.41
CA ASP A 21 11.30 36.66 27.98
C ASP A 21 9.97 35.94 27.75
N ARG A 22 8.84 36.61 27.93
CA ARG A 22 7.51 36.03 27.68
C ARG A 22 7.31 35.74 26.19
N MET A 23 7.73 36.62 25.31
CA MET A 23 7.65 36.41 23.87
C MET A 23 8.52 35.23 23.45
N GLU A 24 9.71 35.07 24.02
CA GLU A 24 10.57 33.93 23.75
C GLU A 24 9.93 32.62 24.25
N GLN A 25 9.32 32.61 25.43
CA GLN A 25 8.58 31.44 25.93
C GLN A 25 7.41 31.09 25.01
N VAL A 26 6.67 32.07 24.52
CA VAL A 26 5.56 31.83 23.57
C VAL A 26 6.10 31.23 22.27
N ARG A 27 7.20 31.77 21.73
CA ARG A 27 7.85 31.20 20.55
C ARG A 27 8.26 29.76 20.75
N GLN A 28 8.90 29.45 21.88
CA GLN A 28 9.32 28.08 22.19
C GLN A 28 8.14 27.14 22.32
N LEU A 29 7.04 27.58 22.92
CA LEU A 29 5.80 26.79 23.02
C LEU A 29 5.19 26.56 21.64
N LEU A 30 5.13 27.59 20.78
CA LEU A 30 4.57 27.47 19.43
C LEU A 30 5.43 26.55 18.56
N VAL A 31 6.75 26.67 18.64
CA VAL A 31 7.68 25.79 17.91
C VAL A 31 7.56 24.36 18.39
N GLY A 32 7.48 24.16 19.72
CA GLY A 32 7.31 22.82 20.30
C GLY A 32 5.97 22.18 19.90
N ASP A 33 4.88 22.97 19.88
CA ASP A 33 3.56 22.50 19.44
C ASP A 33 3.57 22.13 17.95
N HIS A 34 4.20 22.98 17.12
CA HIS A 34 4.34 22.73 15.69
C HIS A 34 5.15 21.45 15.45
N GLN A 35 6.24 21.28 16.17
CA GLN A 35 7.10 20.10 16.05
C GLN A 35 6.37 18.83 16.46
N ARG A 36 5.62 18.85 17.56
CA ARG A 36 4.79 17.73 17.99
C ARG A 36 3.70 17.40 16.97
N ASP A 37 3.06 18.42 16.39
CA ASP A 37 2.06 18.23 15.34
C ASP A 37 2.67 17.59 14.09
N MET A 38 3.84 18.07 13.67
CA MET A 38 4.56 17.49 12.53
C MET A 38 4.99 16.06 12.80
N ASP A 39 5.52 15.76 13.98
CA ASP A 39 5.90 14.42 14.37
C ASP A 39 4.70 13.46 14.37
N ALA A 40 3.55 13.92 14.87
CA ALA A 40 2.31 13.15 14.85
C ALA A 40 1.82 12.88 13.42
N ARG A 41 1.92 13.86 12.53
CA ARG A 41 1.57 13.70 11.11
C ARG A 41 2.52 12.73 10.40
N MET A 42 3.80 12.83 10.68
CA MET A 42 4.79 11.91 10.14
C MET A 42 4.55 10.47 10.60
N ALA A 43 4.26 10.28 11.88
CA ALA A 43 3.93 8.96 12.42
C ALA A 43 2.65 8.40 11.77
N ALA A 44 1.63 9.23 11.55
CA ALA A 44 0.40 8.84 10.87
C ALA A 44 0.66 8.46 9.41
N LEU A 45 1.53 9.21 8.71
CA LEU A 45 1.93 8.89 7.34
C LEU A 45 2.71 7.57 7.26
N GLU A 46 3.61 7.33 8.19
CA GLU A 46 4.34 6.06 8.26
C GLU A 46 3.39 4.88 8.44
N LEU A 47 2.41 5.00 9.32
CA LEU A 47 1.38 3.97 9.49
C LEU A 47 0.58 3.74 8.21
N ARG A 48 0.19 4.81 7.51
CA ARG A 48 -0.52 4.70 6.24
C ARG A 48 0.32 4.02 5.18
N LEU A 49 1.61 4.34 5.12
CA LEU A 49 2.54 3.70 4.19
C LEU A 49 2.67 2.21 4.49
N GLN A 50 2.80 1.83 5.75
CA GLN A 50 2.86 0.42 6.16
C GLN A 50 1.58 -0.32 5.80
N ASP A 51 0.42 0.29 6.05
CA ASP A 51 -0.88 -0.28 5.70
C ASP A 51 -1.04 -0.43 4.18
N LEU A 52 -0.57 0.56 3.42
CA LEU A 52 -0.59 0.52 1.96
C LEU A 52 0.32 -0.59 1.44
N ASP A 53 1.54 -0.70 1.95
CA ASP A 53 2.49 -1.75 1.57
C ASP A 53 1.91 -3.13 1.87
N GLY A 54 1.33 -3.32 3.06
CA GLY A 54 0.67 -4.56 3.43
C GLY A 54 -0.53 -4.89 2.53
N SER A 55 -1.34 -3.90 2.19
CA SER A 55 -2.48 -4.04 1.28
C SER A 55 -2.03 -4.42 -0.13
N MET A 56 -0.98 -3.75 -0.64
CA MET A 56 -0.42 -4.05 -1.96
C MET A 56 0.19 -5.46 -2.00
N ALA A 57 0.92 -5.85 -0.98
CA ALA A 57 1.50 -7.19 -0.89
C ALA A 57 0.39 -8.26 -0.92
N ARG A 58 -0.69 -8.08 -0.16
CA ARG A 58 -1.84 -8.99 -0.16
C ARG A 58 -2.53 -9.07 -1.52
N LYS A 59 -2.69 -7.92 -2.20
CA LYS A 59 -3.30 -7.87 -3.53
C LYS A 59 -2.43 -8.55 -4.57
N LEU A 60 -1.12 -8.36 -4.51
CA LEU A 60 -0.17 -9.02 -5.40
C LEU A 60 -0.17 -10.54 -5.18
N ASP A 61 -0.19 -10.98 -3.93
CA ASP A 61 -0.30 -12.40 -3.60
C ASP A 61 -1.61 -13.01 -4.11
N ALA A 62 -2.72 -12.28 -3.97
CA ALA A 62 -4.02 -12.72 -4.49
C ALA A 62 -4.03 -12.81 -6.01
N ILE A 63 -3.43 -11.85 -6.71
CA ILE A 63 -3.29 -11.86 -8.17
C ILE A 63 -2.40 -13.03 -8.60
N SER A 64 -1.28 -13.24 -7.94
CA SER A 64 -0.38 -14.35 -8.20
C SER A 64 -1.09 -15.70 -8.03
N ALA A 65 -1.86 -15.85 -6.95
CA ALA A 65 -2.66 -17.06 -6.72
C ALA A 65 -3.72 -17.28 -7.81
N ARG A 66 -4.36 -16.21 -8.30
CA ARG A 66 -5.32 -16.29 -9.42
C ARG A 66 -4.65 -16.69 -10.72
N ILE A 67 -3.47 -16.14 -10.99
CA ILE A 67 -2.70 -16.50 -12.19
C ILE A 67 -2.33 -17.97 -12.13
N ASP A 68 -1.85 -18.48 -11.00
CA ASP A 68 -1.51 -19.88 -10.81
C ASP A 68 -2.74 -20.78 -10.98
N ALA A 69 -3.88 -20.39 -10.43
CA ALA A 69 -5.14 -21.13 -10.58
C ALA A 69 -5.62 -21.13 -12.03
N LEU A 70 -5.52 -20.01 -12.75
CA LEU A 70 -5.88 -19.93 -14.17
C LEU A 70 -4.93 -20.78 -15.01
N ALA A 71 -3.64 -20.77 -14.75
CA ALA A 71 -2.68 -21.59 -15.45
C ALA A 71 -2.97 -23.10 -15.26
N SER A 72 -3.30 -23.50 -14.03
CA SER A 72 -3.68 -24.87 -13.72
C SER A 72 -5.01 -25.28 -14.41
N GLN A 73 -5.98 -24.37 -14.41
CA GLN A 73 -7.26 -24.61 -15.08
C GLN A 73 -7.08 -24.74 -16.59
N LEU A 74 -6.27 -23.88 -17.18
CA LEU A 74 -5.96 -23.93 -18.61
C LEU A 74 -5.28 -25.25 -18.98
N ASP A 75 -4.33 -25.69 -18.16
CA ASP A 75 -3.62 -26.95 -18.38
C ASP A 75 -4.59 -28.14 -18.26
N TYR A 76 -5.45 -28.13 -17.29
CA TYR A 76 -6.51 -29.14 -17.13
C TYR A 76 -7.44 -29.18 -18.33
N ASP A 77 -7.94 -28.03 -18.78
CA ASP A 77 -8.86 -27.92 -19.91
C ASP A 77 -8.18 -28.40 -21.22
N ARG A 78 -6.90 -28.07 -21.38
CA ARG A 78 -6.10 -28.51 -22.53
C ARG A 78 -5.95 -30.03 -22.56
N ARG A 79 -5.67 -30.66 -21.43
CA ARG A 79 -5.58 -32.11 -21.31
C ARG A 79 -6.92 -32.79 -21.56
N ALA A 80 -8.01 -32.25 -21.02
CA ALA A 80 -9.35 -32.76 -21.24
C ALA A 80 -9.74 -32.67 -22.71
N ALA A 81 -9.49 -31.53 -23.36
CA ALA A 81 -9.76 -31.35 -24.79
C ALA A 81 -8.92 -32.31 -25.65
N PHE A 82 -7.67 -32.49 -25.30
CA PHE A 82 -6.81 -33.44 -26.01
C PHE A 82 -7.28 -34.89 -25.85
N SER A 83 -7.71 -35.27 -24.66
CA SER A 83 -8.26 -36.58 -24.38
C SER A 83 -9.55 -36.84 -25.16
N GLU A 84 -10.47 -35.87 -25.20
CA GLU A 84 -11.71 -35.96 -25.98
C GLU A 84 -11.40 -36.08 -27.47
N LEU A 85 -10.46 -35.29 -27.98
CA LEU A 85 -10.07 -35.36 -29.38
C LEU A 85 -9.45 -36.72 -29.72
N SER A 86 -8.60 -37.26 -28.84
CA SER A 86 -8.00 -38.59 -29.04
C SER A 86 -9.04 -39.69 -29.05
N GLN A 87 -10.05 -39.63 -28.17
CA GLN A 87 -11.16 -40.58 -28.14
C GLN A 87 -11.99 -40.47 -29.43
N GLY A 88 -12.30 -39.23 -29.86
CA GLY A 88 -13.04 -39.00 -31.10
C GLY A 88 -12.31 -39.56 -32.31
N VAL A 89 -10.98 -39.38 -32.39
CA VAL A 89 -10.17 -39.96 -33.47
C VAL A 89 -10.19 -41.47 -33.41
N LEU A 90 -10.08 -42.07 -32.23
CA LEU A 90 -10.17 -43.52 -32.08
C LEU A 90 -11.53 -44.09 -32.52
N GLU A 91 -12.63 -43.47 -32.10
CA GLU A 91 -13.98 -43.84 -32.52
C GLU A 91 -14.16 -43.73 -34.02
N LEU A 92 -13.71 -42.65 -34.61
CA LEU A 92 -13.76 -42.47 -36.07
C LEU A 92 -12.92 -43.53 -36.78
N SER A 93 -11.76 -43.84 -36.27
CA SER A 93 -10.90 -44.90 -36.81
C SER A 93 -11.58 -46.28 -36.75
N GLU A 94 -12.25 -46.59 -35.66
CA GLU A 94 -13.01 -47.83 -35.52
C GLU A 94 -14.19 -47.91 -36.47
N ARG A 95 -14.95 -46.81 -36.65
CA ARG A 95 -16.05 -46.72 -37.62
C ARG A 95 -15.52 -46.91 -39.07
N LEU A 96 -14.42 -46.29 -39.40
CA LEU A 96 -13.81 -46.46 -40.73
C LEU A 96 -13.39 -47.91 -40.95
N ARG A 97 -12.85 -48.57 -39.97
CA ARG A 97 -12.49 -50.00 -40.06
C ARG A 97 -13.74 -50.89 -40.26
N ALA A 98 -14.81 -50.57 -39.53
CA ALA A 98 -16.07 -51.33 -39.69
C ALA A 98 -16.66 -51.11 -41.06
N VAL A 99 -16.65 -49.91 -41.60
CA VAL A 99 -17.14 -49.62 -42.96
C VAL A 99 -16.24 -50.30 -44.00
N SER A 100 -14.94 -50.21 -43.82
CA SER A 100 -13.98 -50.89 -44.69
C SER A 100 -14.16 -52.43 -44.73
N LYS A 101 -14.40 -53.03 -43.57
CA LYS A 101 -14.70 -54.46 -43.50
C LYS A 101 -16.06 -54.78 -44.15
N GLY A 102 -17.07 -53.92 -43.98
CA GLY A 102 -18.36 -54.07 -44.62
C GLY A 102 -18.29 -53.94 -46.14
N ASN A 103 -17.44 -53.10 -46.65
CA ASN A 103 -17.21 -52.93 -48.09
C ASN A 103 -16.32 -54.05 -48.72
N ALA A 104 -15.58 -54.75 -47.89
CA ALA A 104 -14.72 -55.86 -48.36
C ALA A 104 -15.45 -57.17 -48.61
N ILE A 105 -16.73 -57.20 -48.25
CA ILE A 105 -17.60 -58.32 -48.51
C ILE A 105 -18.34 -58.04 -49.85
#